data_0d85a85a0defb97108e9be3029aee41a
#
_entry.id   0d85a85a0defb97108e9be3029aee41a
#
_cell.length_a   1.000
_cell.length_b   1.000
_cell.length_c   1.000
_cell.angle_alpha   90.00
_cell.angle_beta   90.00
_cell.angle_gamma   90.00
#
_symmetry.space_group_name_H-M   'P 1'
#
loop_
_entity.id
_entity.type
_entity.pdbx_description
1 polymer ?
#
loop_
_entity_poly.entity_id
_entity_poly.type
_entity_poly.pdbx_seq_one_letter_code
_entity_poly.pdbx_strand_id
1 'polypeptide(L)'
;SKWQAMSAGLLKMPVVLRVSVGSKYGAQHSQDWTSLCAHIPGLKVVFPATPYDAKGLMNSALAGTDPVVFFESQRIYDVGEMFHLEGVPEGYYEIPIGEPDIKKEGKDVTILSIGATLYRVMDAVKILEEKYGISAEVIDARTLVPFNYDKVIESVKKTGKILLTSDACERGSYLKDMAQNISELAFDYLDAPPVVVGARNWITPAHELEDYF
;
A
#
# COMPACT_ATOMS: atom_id res chain seq x y z
N SER A 1 11.71 -7.73 -16.45
CA SER A 1 12.95 -7.29 -15.77
C SER A 1 14.18 -8.03 -16.25
N LYS A 2 14.22 -9.37 -16.24
CA LYS A 2 15.39 -10.15 -16.68
C LYS A 2 15.78 -9.88 -18.15
N TRP A 3 14.79 -9.71 -19.01
CA TRP A 3 15.02 -9.39 -20.42
C TRP A 3 15.80 -8.08 -20.61
N GLN A 4 15.42 -7.03 -19.87
CA GLN A 4 16.14 -5.76 -19.87
C GLN A 4 17.58 -5.94 -19.34
N ALA A 5 17.73 -6.65 -18.23
CA ALA A 5 19.05 -6.89 -17.63
C ALA A 5 19.97 -7.68 -18.57
N MET A 6 19.47 -8.74 -19.20
CA MET A 6 20.23 -9.57 -20.14
C MET A 6 20.66 -8.81 -21.40
N SER A 7 19.91 -7.79 -21.79
CA SER A 7 20.23 -6.94 -22.95
C SER A 7 21.00 -5.68 -22.58
N ALA A 8 21.49 -5.55 -21.34
CA ALA A 8 22.10 -4.33 -20.82
C ALA A 8 21.23 -3.07 -21.03
N GLY A 9 19.92 -3.21 -20.92
CA GLY A 9 18.96 -2.12 -21.07
C GLY A 9 18.59 -1.76 -22.52
N LEU A 10 19.12 -2.47 -23.52
CA LEU A 10 18.77 -2.23 -24.92
C LEU A 10 17.31 -2.59 -25.24
N LEU A 11 16.81 -3.67 -24.63
CA LEU A 11 15.44 -4.12 -24.80
C LEU A 11 14.59 -3.63 -23.62
N LYS A 12 13.62 -2.79 -23.90
CA LYS A 12 12.65 -2.30 -22.90
C LYS A 12 11.52 -3.32 -22.73
N MET A 13 10.84 -3.25 -21.58
CA MET A 13 9.71 -4.12 -21.27
C MET A 13 8.54 -3.29 -20.69
N PRO A 14 7.92 -2.41 -21.49
CA PRO A 14 6.82 -1.56 -21.06
C PRO A 14 5.52 -2.36 -20.97
N VAL A 15 5.40 -3.15 -19.91
CA VAL A 15 4.22 -3.99 -19.66
C VAL A 15 3.61 -3.58 -18.33
N VAL A 16 2.30 -3.30 -18.34
CA VAL A 16 1.51 -3.10 -17.14
C VAL A 16 0.58 -4.30 -16.97
N LEU A 17 0.78 -5.06 -15.90
CA LEU A 17 -0.10 -6.16 -15.52
C LEU A 17 -1.07 -5.67 -14.45
N ARG A 18 -2.36 -5.57 -14.77
CA ARG A 18 -3.42 -5.28 -13.81
C ARG A 18 -3.83 -6.57 -13.11
N VAL A 19 -3.78 -6.57 -11.79
CA VAL A 19 -4.01 -7.76 -10.97
C VAL A 19 -5.05 -7.46 -9.91
N SER A 20 -6.15 -8.20 -9.93
CA SER A 20 -7.18 -8.12 -8.89
C SER A 20 -6.74 -8.89 -7.65
N VAL A 21 -6.86 -8.25 -6.48
CA VAL A 21 -6.58 -8.84 -5.17
C VAL A 21 -7.65 -8.44 -4.16
N GLY A 22 -7.61 -9.07 -3.00
CA GLY A 22 -8.51 -8.79 -1.90
C GLY A 22 -9.83 -9.56 -1.98
N SER A 23 -10.45 -9.78 -0.82
CA SER A 23 -11.70 -10.50 -0.70
C SER A 23 -12.89 -9.66 -1.19
N LYS A 24 -13.89 -10.28 -1.72
CA LYS A 24 -15.26 -9.87 -2.01
C LYS A 24 -15.98 -10.97 -2.79
N TYR A 25 -15.25 -11.82 -3.49
CA TYR A 25 -15.79 -12.83 -4.37
C TYR A 25 -15.30 -14.24 -4.00
N GLY A 26 -15.13 -14.50 -2.72
CA GLY A 26 -14.72 -15.80 -2.19
C GLY A 26 -13.23 -16.10 -2.35
N ALA A 27 -12.85 -17.31 -2.07
CA ALA A 27 -11.45 -17.75 -1.98
C ALA A 27 -10.62 -17.51 -3.25
N GLN A 28 -11.23 -17.58 -4.44
CA GLN A 28 -10.51 -17.47 -5.72
C GLN A 28 -9.97 -16.06 -6.01
N HIS A 29 -10.51 -15.01 -5.40
CA HIS A 29 -10.10 -13.61 -5.62
C HIS A 29 -9.54 -12.93 -4.37
N SER A 30 -9.39 -13.66 -3.26
CA SER A 30 -9.04 -13.09 -1.96
C SER A 30 -7.55 -13.03 -1.69
N GLN A 31 -6.74 -13.74 -2.43
CA GLN A 31 -5.31 -13.83 -2.17
C GLN A 31 -4.58 -12.56 -2.62
N ASP A 32 -3.71 -12.05 -1.76
CA ASP A 32 -2.84 -10.92 -2.04
C ASP A 32 -1.46 -11.42 -2.53
N TRP A 33 -1.10 -11.06 -3.76
CA TRP A 33 0.14 -11.45 -4.41
C TRP A 33 1.24 -10.38 -4.35
N THR A 34 1.02 -9.29 -3.63
CA THR A 34 1.94 -8.16 -3.55
C THR A 34 3.33 -8.58 -3.09
N SER A 35 3.40 -9.40 -2.04
CA SER A 35 4.68 -9.88 -1.49
C SER A 35 5.46 -10.76 -2.47
N LEU A 36 4.76 -11.61 -3.23
CA LEU A 36 5.40 -12.44 -4.26
C LEU A 36 6.02 -11.58 -5.37
N CYS A 37 5.28 -10.57 -5.84
CA CYS A 37 5.76 -9.68 -6.89
C CYS A 37 6.87 -8.75 -6.39
N ALA A 38 6.77 -8.24 -5.16
CA ALA A 38 7.78 -7.40 -4.54
C ALA A 38 9.13 -8.13 -4.34
N HIS A 39 9.09 -9.45 -4.15
CA HIS A 39 10.30 -10.28 -4.02
C HIS A 39 11.05 -10.46 -5.34
N ILE A 40 10.46 -10.13 -6.50
CA ILE A 40 11.09 -10.33 -7.80
C ILE A 40 11.84 -9.06 -8.24
N PRO A 41 13.20 -9.06 -8.25
CA PRO A 41 13.97 -7.89 -8.65
C PRO A 41 13.62 -7.40 -10.06
N GLY A 42 13.46 -6.08 -10.20
CA GLY A 42 13.18 -5.40 -11.46
C GLY A 42 11.70 -5.33 -11.85
N LEU A 43 10.77 -5.85 -11.04
CA LEU A 43 9.36 -5.51 -11.14
C LEU A 43 9.08 -4.25 -10.32
N LYS A 44 8.29 -3.34 -10.87
CA LYS A 44 7.63 -2.30 -10.08
C LYS A 44 6.30 -2.82 -9.57
N VAL A 45 5.96 -2.50 -8.32
CA VAL A 45 4.73 -2.96 -7.68
C VAL A 45 3.95 -1.76 -7.18
N VAL A 46 2.75 -1.57 -7.72
CA VAL A 46 1.87 -0.42 -7.47
C VAL A 46 0.53 -0.91 -6.96
N PHE A 47 0.01 -0.26 -5.93
CA PHE A 47 -1.28 -0.61 -5.33
C PHE A 47 -2.02 0.64 -4.84
N PRO A 48 -2.67 1.42 -5.73
CA PRO A 48 -3.44 2.59 -5.32
C PRO A 48 -4.68 2.21 -4.52
N ALA A 49 -5.07 3.09 -3.60
CA ALA A 49 -6.27 2.95 -2.80
C ALA A 49 -7.37 3.99 -3.14
N THR A 50 -7.06 5.03 -3.91
CA THR A 50 -8.02 6.08 -4.28
C THR A 50 -8.12 6.25 -5.79
N PRO A 51 -9.23 6.80 -6.32
CA PRO A 51 -9.37 7.10 -7.74
C PRO A 51 -8.32 8.07 -8.27
N TYR A 52 -7.98 9.10 -7.48
CA TYR A 52 -6.92 10.06 -7.83
C TYR A 52 -5.58 9.35 -8.01
N ASP A 53 -5.19 8.54 -7.03
CA ASP A 53 -3.93 7.81 -7.07
C ASP A 53 -3.91 6.77 -8.19
N ALA A 54 -5.02 6.06 -8.41
CA ALA A 54 -5.14 5.06 -9.46
C ALA A 54 -4.90 5.65 -10.85
N LYS A 55 -5.50 6.80 -11.15
CA LYS A 55 -5.31 7.51 -12.43
C LYS A 55 -3.86 7.98 -12.60
N GLY A 56 -3.33 8.70 -11.62
CA GLY A 56 -1.98 9.27 -11.72
C GLY A 56 -0.88 8.21 -11.79
N LEU A 57 -0.99 7.15 -10.99
CA LEU A 57 -0.03 6.03 -11.01
C LEU A 57 -0.16 5.17 -12.27
N MET A 58 -1.38 5.01 -12.83
CA MET A 58 -1.56 4.32 -14.11
C MET A 58 -0.90 5.09 -15.25
N ASN A 59 -1.03 6.41 -15.28
CA ASN A 59 -0.35 7.25 -16.26
C ASN A 59 1.18 7.09 -16.16
N SER A 60 1.72 7.13 -14.94
CA SER A 60 3.16 6.92 -14.71
C SER A 60 3.62 5.52 -15.13
N ALA A 61 2.81 4.49 -14.86
CA ALA A 61 3.11 3.11 -15.25
C ALA A 61 3.16 2.95 -16.78
N LEU A 62 2.21 3.58 -17.49
CA LEU A 62 2.12 3.52 -18.95
C LEU A 62 3.20 4.38 -19.66
N ALA A 63 3.63 5.47 -19.04
CA ALA A 63 4.72 6.31 -19.55
C ALA A 63 6.10 5.67 -19.38
N GLY A 64 6.23 4.69 -18.46
CA GLY A 64 7.48 4.02 -18.13
C GLY A 64 7.90 2.95 -19.13
N THR A 65 9.13 2.45 -18.99
CA THR A 65 9.72 1.38 -19.82
C THR A 65 10.00 0.10 -19.04
N ASP A 66 9.67 0.08 -17.76
CA ASP A 66 9.84 -1.07 -16.88
C ASP A 66 8.54 -1.85 -16.71
N PRO A 67 8.59 -3.15 -16.43
CA PRO A 67 7.40 -3.92 -16.13
C PRO A 67 6.80 -3.49 -14.78
N VAL A 68 5.51 -3.20 -14.78
CA VAL A 68 4.74 -2.80 -13.60
C VAL A 68 3.66 -3.82 -13.32
N VAL A 69 3.58 -4.30 -12.08
CA VAL A 69 2.43 -5.04 -11.57
C VAL A 69 1.54 -4.05 -10.81
N PHE A 70 0.36 -3.82 -11.34
CA PHE A 70 -0.59 -2.83 -10.84
C PHE A 70 -1.73 -3.56 -10.14
N PHE A 71 -1.70 -3.59 -8.81
CA PHE A 71 -2.71 -4.25 -7.99
C PHE A 71 -3.94 -3.38 -7.82
N GLU A 72 -5.10 -4.02 -7.84
CA GLU A 72 -6.41 -3.38 -7.69
C GLU A 72 -7.26 -4.21 -6.73
N SER A 73 -7.84 -3.56 -5.72
CA SER A 73 -8.80 -4.23 -4.84
C SER A 73 -10.22 -4.01 -5.34
N GLN A 74 -10.93 -5.10 -5.61
CA GLN A 74 -12.34 -5.05 -6.02
C GLN A 74 -13.26 -4.49 -4.93
N ARG A 75 -12.82 -4.50 -3.67
CA ARG A 75 -13.59 -3.93 -2.55
C ARG A 75 -13.85 -2.44 -2.68
N ILE A 76 -13.00 -1.73 -3.42
CA ILE A 76 -13.05 -0.27 -3.51
C ILE A 76 -13.40 0.25 -4.91
N TYR A 77 -13.80 -0.61 -5.86
CA TYR A 77 -14.16 -0.16 -7.21
C TYR A 77 -15.35 0.81 -7.25
N ASP A 78 -16.27 0.66 -6.29
CA ASP A 78 -17.46 1.52 -6.18
C ASP A 78 -17.26 2.71 -5.23
N VAL A 79 -16.04 2.89 -4.69
CA VAL A 79 -15.72 3.97 -3.76
C VAL A 79 -15.21 5.18 -4.55
N GLY A 80 -15.88 6.32 -4.39
CA GLY A 80 -15.49 7.59 -5.00
C GLY A 80 -14.24 8.20 -4.35
N GLU A 81 -13.74 9.30 -4.92
CA GLU A 81 -12.63 10.06 -4.34
C GLU A 81 -13.06 10.73 -3.04
N MET A 82 -12.32 10.49 -1.97
CA MET A 82 -12.64 11.01 -0.62
C MET A 82 -11.52 11.85 -0.01
N PHE A 83 -10.30 11.73 -0.54
CA PHE A 83 -9.11 12.34 0.03
C PHE A 83 -8.63 13.58 -0.74
N HIS A 84 -9.01 13.69 -2.00
CA HIS A 84 -8.70 14.84 -2.83
C HIS A 84 -9.96 15.68 -3.01
N LEU A 85 -10.03 16.85 -2.34
CA LEU A 85 -11.25 17.66 -2.25
C LEU A 85 -11.76 18.17 -3.59
N GLU A 86 -10.87 18.37 -4.55
CA GLU A 86 -11.22 18.79 -5.92
C GLU A 86 -11.63 17.62 -6.82
N GLY A 87 -11.64 16.39 -6.27
CA GLY A 87 -11.90 15.18 -7.01
C GLY A 87 -10.75 14.75 -7.90
N VAL A 88 -11.06 13.92 -8.90
CA VAL A 88 -10.07 13.43 -9.87
C VAL A 88 -10.01 14.40 -11.05
N PRO A 89 -8.86 15.06 -11.35
CA PRO A 89 -8.74 15.97 -12.48
C PRO A 89 -9.07 15.28 -13.81
N GLU A 90 -9.77 15.98 -14.72
CA GLU A 90 -10.06 15.44 -16.07
C GLU A 90 -8.80 15.32 -16.92
N GLY A 91 -7.89 16.28 -16.79
CA GLY A 91 -6.63 16.32 -17.54
C GLY A 91 -5.66 15.19 -17.19
N TYR A 92 -4.57 15.13 -17.97
CA TYR A 92 -3.47 14.22 -17.73
C TYR A 92 -2.63 14.69 -16.53
N TYR A 93 -2.26 13.78 -15.66
CA TYR A 93 -1.26 13.98 -14.60
C TYR A 93 -0.60 12.66 -14.25
N GLU A 94 0.58 12.73 -13.69
CA GLU A 94 1.34 11.59 -13.21
C GLU A 94 1.59 11.71 -11.71
N ILE A 95 1.63 10.57 -11.04
CA ILE A 95 2.13 10.44 -9.66
C ILE A 95 3.40 9.61 -9.71
N PRO A 96 4.52 10.10 -9.16
CA PRO A 96 5.77 9.35 -9.15
C PRO A 96 5.60 8.01 -8.44
N ILE A 97 6.00 6.91 -9.12
CA ILE A 97 6.02 5.58 -8.51
C ILE A 97 7.13 5.54 -7.45
N GLY A 98 6.78 5.17 -6.24
CA GLY A 98 7.69 5.15 -5.09
C GLY A 98 7.31 6.13 -3.98
N GLU A 99 6.43 7.09 -4.26
CA GLU A 99 6.08 8.16 -3.32
C GLU A 99 4.81 7.83 -2.53
N PRO A 100 4.90 7.59 -1.20
CA PRO A 100 3.74 7.47 -0.33
C PRO A 100 3.03 8.82 -0.14
N ASP A 101 1.79 8.79 0.35
CA ASP A 101 0.96 9.97 0.57
C ASP A 101 0.36 10.04 1.96
N ILE A 102 0.42 11.22 2.60
CA ILE A 102 -0.22 11.44 3.89
C ILE A 102 -1.70 11.73 3.64
N LYS A 103 -2.56 10.81 4.04
CA LYS A 103 -4.03 10.93 3.91
C LYS A 103 -4.67 11.62 5.11
N LYS A 104 -4.02 11.59 6.26
CA LYS A 104 -4.45 12.30 7.48
C LYS A 104 -3.22 12.63 8.31
N GLU A 105 -3.11 13.88 8.71
CA GLU A 105 -2.11 14.32 9.68
C GLU A 105 -2.43 13.82 11.09
N GLY A 106 -1.39 13.53 11.86
CA GLY A 106 -1.49 13.10 13.25
C GLY A 106 -0.18 13.26 14.01
N LYS A 107 -0.17 12.94 15.30
CA LYS A 107 0.99 13.21 16.16
C LYS A 107 1.35 12.11 17.16
N ASP A 108 0.48 11.12 17.38
CA ASP A 108 0.65 10.14 18.46
C ASP A 108 1.09 8.76 17.97
N VAL A 109 0.71 8.40 16.73
CA VAL A 109 1.07 7.13 16.08
C VAL A 109 1.04 7.29 14.56
N THR A 110 1.99 6.67 13.87
CA THR A 110 1.99 6.54 12.41
C THR A 110 1.31 5.24 12.01
N ILE A 111 0.43 5.30 11.00
CA ILE A 111 -0.18 4.10 10.40
C ILE A 111 0.15 4.11 8.90
N LEU A 112 0.94 3.13 8.45
CA LEU A 112 1.24 2.91 7.04
C LEU A 112 0.29 1.84 6.49
N SER A 113 -0.55 2.22 5.54
CA SER A 113 -1.56 1.35 4.93
C SER A 113 -1.23 1.01 3.48
N ILE A 114 -1.60 -0.19 3.05
CA ILE A 114 -1.49 -0.63 1.66
C ILE A 114 -2.87 -1.04 1.14
N GLY A 115 -3.26 -0.50 -0.01
CA GLY A 115 -4.48 -0.87 -0.73
C GLY A 115 -5.77 -0.56 0.02
N ALA A 116 -6.79 -1.41 -0.13
CA ALA A 116 -8.13 -1.17 0.40
C ALA A 116 -8.21 -1.06 1.93
N THR A 117 -7.19 -1.54 2.64
CA THR A 117 -7.10 -1.42 4.11
C THR A 117 -7.11 0.04 4.57
N LEU A 118 -6.74 1.00 3.70
CA LEU A 118 -6.81 2.43 3.99
C LEU A 118 -8.17 2.87 4.54
N TYR A 119 -9.27 2.39 3.98
CA TYR A 119 -10.62 2.77 4.41
C TYR A 119 -10.94 2.27 5.82
N ARG A 120 -10.53 1.04 6.16
CA ARG A 120 -10.66 0.49 7.51
C ARG A 120 -9.78 1.23 8.52
N VAL A 121 -8.59 1.65 8.10
CA VAL A 121 -7.72 2.51 8.92
C VAL A 121 -8.40 3.84 9.21
N MET A 122 -9.03 4.46 8.22
CA MET A 122 -9.74 5.73 8.43
C MET A 122 -10.91 5.60 9.40
N ASP A 123 -11.64 4.48 9.37
CA ASP A 123 -12.70 4.20 10.36
C ASP A 123 -12.12 3.95 11.76
N ALA A 124 -11.03 3.18 11.85
CA ALA A 124 -10.36 2.93 13.13
C ALA A 124 -9.79 4.20 13.75
N VAL A 125 -9.25 5.11 12.94
CA VAL A 125 -8.69 6.39 13.40
C VAL A 125 -9.75 7.29 14.01
N LYS A 126 -10.97 7.31 13.49
CA LYS A 126 -12.09 8.04 14.13
C LYS A 126 -12.36 7.51 15.54
N ILE A 127 -12.36 6.18 15.70
CA ILE A 127 -12.56 5.54 17.01
C ILE A 127 -11.39 5.86 17.96
N LEU A 128 -10.15 5.84 17.45
CA LEU A 128 -8.97 6.21 18.24
C LEU A 128 -9.06 7.64 18.75
N GLU A 129 -9.47 8.57 17.92
CA GLU A 129 -9.59 9.98 18.26
C GLU A 129 -10.76 10.23 19.23
N GLU A 130 -11.95 9.73 18.92
CA GLU A 130 -13.17 9.96 19.71
C GLU A 130 -13.14 9.26 21.08
N LYS A 131 -12.64 8.01 21.12
CA LYS A 131 -12.73 7.18 22.31
C LYS A 131 -11.48 7.23 23.20
N TYR A 132 -10.32 7.43 22.58
CA TYR A 132 -9.03 7.33 23.27
C TYR A 132 -8.21 8.61 23.21
N GLY A 133 -8.63 9.62 22.43
CA GLY A 133 -7.91 10.89 22.27
C GLY A 133 -6.56 10.73 21.54
N ILE A 134 -6.41 9.64 20.75
CA ILE A 134 -5.18 9.33 20.02
C ILE A 134 -5.28 9.88 18.59
N SER A 135 -4.35 10.76 18.21
CA SER A 135 -4.25 11.36 16.88
C SER A 135 -3.29 10.55 16.00
N ALA A 136 -3.83 9.75 15.10
CA ALA A 136 -3.03 8.96 14.17
C ALA A 136 -2.72 9.72 12.87
N GLU A 137 -1.45 9.65 12.44
CA GLU A 137 -1.04 10.04 11.09
C GLU A 137 -1.18 8.83 10.16
N VAL A 138 -1.97 8.99 9.09
CA VAL A 138 -2.24 7.91 8.13
C VAL A 138 -1.51 8.18 6.84
N ILE A 139 -0.67 7.22 6.45
CA ILE A 139 0.10 7.24 5.21
C ILE A 139 -0.38 6.09 4.32
N ASP A 140 -0.79 6.40 3.10
CA ASP A 140 -1.02 5.41 2.05
C ASP A 140 0.30 5.13 1.32
N ALA A 141 0.72 3.89 1.29
CA ALA A 141 1.95 3.50 0.61
C ALA A 141 1.88 3.72 -0.90
N ARG A 142 0.71 3.58 -1.54
CA ARG A 142 0.48 3.69 -2.99
C ARG A 142 1.28 2.70 -3.83
N THR A 143 2.53 2.48 -3.45
CA THR A 143 3.49 1.64 -4.17
C THR A 143 4.32 0.84 -3.18
N LEU A 144 4.79 -0.33 -3.59
CA LEU A 144 5.64 -1.17 -2.75
C LEU A 144 7.08 -1.20 -3.28
N VAL A 145 7.25 -1.25 -4.61
CA VAL A 145 8.57 -1.30 -5.24
C VAL A 145 8.58 -0.37 -6.46
N PRO A 146 9.47 0.63 -6.52
CA PRO A 146 10.28 1.12 -5.39
C PRO A 146 9.42 1.75 -4.28
N PHE A 147 10.02 2.04 -3.12
CA PHE A 147 9.36 2.75 -2.03
C PHE A 147 10.30 3.78 -1.40
N ASN A 148 9.88 5.03 -1.32
CA ASN A 148 10.59 6.10 -0.63
C ASN A 148 10.15 6.16 0.83
N TYR A 149 11.07 5.88 1.74
CA TYR A 149 10.81 5.85 3.18
C TYR A 149 10.80 7.24 3.83
N ASP A 150 11.26 8.31 3.16
CA ASP A 150 11.48 9.62 3.79
C ASP A 150 10.26 10.12 4.56
N LYS A 151 9.09 10.16 3.94
CA LYS A 151 7.85 10.62 4.60
C LYS A 151 7.46 9.76 5.80
N VAL A 152 7.67 8.45 5.70
CA VAL A 152 7.37 7.51 6.79
C VAL A 152 8.32 7.73 7.96
N ILE A 153 9.61 7.93 7.68
CA ILE A 153 10.62 8.19 8.71
C ILE A 153 10.37 9.53 9.40
N GLU A 154 10.02 10.59 8.64
CA GLU A 154 9.65 11.89 9.23
C GLU A 154 8.40 11.76 10.12
N SER A 155 7.41 10.97 9.73
CA SER A 155 6.25 10.67 10.56
C SER A 155 6.66 9.92 11.85
N VAL A 156 7.49 8.89 11.74
CA VAL A 156 7.98 8.12 12.90
C VAL A 156 8.80 9.01 13.85
N LYS A 157 9.64 9.90 13.34
CA LYS A 157 10.35 10.89 14.18
C LYS A 157 9.41 11.74 15.02
N LYS A 158 8.25 12.06 14.49
CA LYS A 158 7.22 12.84 15.17
C LYS A 158 6.44 12.02 16.19
N THR A 159 6.09 10.78 15.86
CA THR A 159 5.15 9.95 16.61
C THR A 159 5.78 8.91 17.53
N GLY A 160 7.01 8.51 17.26
CA GLY A 160 7.73 7.43 17.98
C GLY A 160 7.19 6.02 17.77
N LYS A 161 6.08 5.86 17.06
CA LYS A 161 5.36 4.58 16.94
C LYS A 161 4.82 4.38 15.54
N ILE A 162 4.90 3.15 15.05
CA ILE A 162 4.32 2.82 13.74
C ILE A 162 3.61 1.47 13.73
N LEU A 163 2.46 1.44 13.05
CA LEU A 163 1.71 0.25 12.67
C LEU A 163 1.65 0.17 11.14
N LEU A 164 1.93 -1.01 10.58
CA LEU A 164 1.81 -1.28 9.16
C LEU A 164 0.66 -2.25 8.93
N THR A 165 -0.18 -2.00 7.91
CA THR A 165 -1.35 -2.86 7.66
C THR A 165 -1.68 -3.02 6.17
N SER A 166 -2.15 -4.22 5.82
CA SER A 166 -2.70 -4.56 4.50
C SER A 166 -3.62 -5.78 4.58
N ASP A 167 -4.28 -6.11 3.48
CA ASP A 167 -5.07 -7.34 3.35
C ASP A 167 -4.19 -8.60 3.14
N ALA A 168 -2.88 -8.46 2.92
CA ALA A 168 -1.97 -9.58 2.76
C ALA A 168 -1.86 -10.42 4.04
N CYS A 169 -1.65 -11.73 3.87
CA CYS A 169 -1.31 -12.60 4.99
C CYS A 169 -0.06 -12.07 5.71
N GLU A 170 -0.13 -11.94 7.02
CA GLU A 170 0.97 -11.39 7.82
C GLU A 170 2.27 -12.18 7.68
N ARG A 171 2.16 -13.51 7.57
CA ARG A 171 3.33 -14.37 7.39
C ARG A 171 3.95 -14.19 6.01
N GLY A 172 5.24 -13.79 5.98
CA GLY A 172 5.98 -13.59 4.74
C GLY A 172 5.48 -12.37 3.92
N SER A 173 4.74 -11.46 4.53
CA SER A 173 4.27 -10.26 3.86
C SER A 173 5.39 -9.24 3.65
N TYR A 174 5.26 -8.43 2.60
CA TYR A 174 6.14 -7.30 2.33
C TYR A 174 6.08 -6.23 3.44
N LEU A 175 4.97 -6.20 4.22
CA LEU A 175 4.88 -5.35 5.41
C LEU A 175 5.99 -5.63 6.43
N LYS A 176 6.40 -6.90 6.59
CA LYS A 176 7.49 -7.26 7.52
C LYS A 176 8.85 -6.82 7.01
N ASP A 177 9.06 -6.83 5.70
CA ASP A 177 10.25 -6.26 5.08
C ASP A 177 10.29 -4.74 5.29
N MET A 178 9.18 -4.05 5.04
CA MET A 178 9.06 -2.61 5.30
C MET A 178 9.26 -2.27 6.79
N ALA A 179 8.69 -3.07 7.70
CA ALA A 179 8.85 -2.88 9.13
C ALA A 179 10.31 -3.04 9.57
N GLN A 180 11.05 -3.98 8.98
CA GLN A 180 12.49 -4.15 9.22
C GLN A 180 13.27 -2.94 8.72
N ASN A 181 13.02 -2.49 7.49
CA ASN A 181 13.67 -1.30 6.93
C ASN A 181 13.40 -0.05 7.79
N ILE A 182 12.16 0.14 8.24
CA ILE A 182 11.80 1.25 9.13
C ILE A 182 12.51 1.13 10.48
N SER A 183 12.63 -0.09 11.03
CA SER A 183 13.37 -0.33 12.28
C SER A 183 14.84 0.06 12.17
N GLU A 184 15.46 -0.17 11.02
CA GLU A 184 16.85 0.22 10.77
C GLU A 184 16.99 1.73 10.53
N LEU A 185 16.11 2.31 9.71
CA LEU A 185 16.18 3.71 9.31
C LEU A 185 15.76 4.70 10.42
N ALA A 186 14.89 4.26 11.31
CA ALA A 186 14.32 5.08 12.38
C ALA A 186 14.61 4.55 13.79
N PHE A 187 15.64 3.73 13.97
CA PHE A 187 15.96 3.06 15.23
C PHE A 187 15.97 4.00 16.44
N ASP A 188 16.64 5.14 16.32
CA ASP A 188 16.81 6.12 17.40
C ASP A 188 15.53 6.91 17.73
N TYR A 189 14.48 6.77 16.93
CA TYR A 189 13.22 7.51 17.05
C TYR A 189 12.04 6.65 17.46
N LEU A 190 12.22 5.33 17.50
CA LEU A 190 11.16 4.37 17.85
C LEU A 190 11.07 4.14 19.35
N ASP A 191 9.90 4.39 19.93
CA ASP A 191 9.57 4.06 21.34
C ASP A 191 9.26 2.57 21.52
N ALA A 192 8.88 1.88 20.46
CA ALA A 192 8.53 0.46 20.44
C ALA A 192 8.79 -0.14 19.04
N PRO A 193 8.97 -1.47 18.95
CA PRO A 193 9.08 -2.12 17.65
C PRO A 193 7.88 -1.84 16.75
N PRO A 194 8.07 -1.68 15.41
CA PRO A 194 6.97 -1.58 14.47
C PRO A 194 6.00 -2.76 14.58
N VAL A 195 4.71 -2.48 14.56
CA VAL A 195 3.65 -3.50 14.62
C VAL A 195 3.13 -3.75 13.21
N VAL A 196 3.01 -5.02 12.84
CA VAL A 196 2.42 -5.45 11.57
C VAL A 196 1.08 -6.11 11.83
N VAL A 197 0.04 -5.64 11.15
CA VAL A 197 -1.31 -6.21 11.19
C VAL A 197 -1.74 -6.56 9.77
N GLY A 198 -1.87 -7.83 9.48
CA GLY A 198 -2.33 -8.37 8.20
C GLY A 198 -3.38 -9.46 8.40
N ALA A 199 -3.79 -10.07 7.30
CA ALA A 199 -4.66 -11.24 7.37
C ALA A 199 -3.98 -12.39 8.12
N ARG A 200 -4.76 -13.18 8.85
CA ARG A 200 -4.26 -14.38 9.52
C ARG A 200 -3.77 -15.42 8.52
N ASN A 201 -2.91 -16.32 8.99
CA ASN A 201 -2.36 -17.39 8.16
C ASN A 201 -3.37 -18.52 7.96
N TRP A 202 -4.41 -18.24 7.23
CA TRP A 202 -5.41 -19.22 6.81
C TRP A 202 -5.94 -18.89 5.39
N ILE A 203 -6.65 -19.84 4.80
CA ILE A 203 -7.29 -19.65 3.50
C ILE A 203 -8.60 -18.89 3.73
N THR A 204 -8.80 -17.78 2.99
CA THR A 204 -10.06 -17.04 3.03
C THR A 204 -11.21 -17.95 2.60
N PRO A 205 -12.29 -18.02 3.35
CA PRO A 205 -13.44 -18.85 3.02
C PRO A 205 -14.27 -18.30 1.85
N ALA A 206 -15.38 -18.93 1.55
CA ALA A 206 -16.39 -18.37 0.65
C ALA A 206 -16.90 -17.02 1.22
N HIS A 207 -17.33 -16.13 0.33
CA HIS A 207 -17.73 -14.76 0.71
C HIS A 207 -18.80 -14.74 1.81
N GLU A 208 -19.77 -15.65 1.76
CA GLU A 208 -20.86 -15.76 2.73
C GLU A 208 -20.38 -16.18 4.13
N LEU A 209 -19.16 -16.67 4.24
CA LEU A 209 -18.55 -17.13 5.48
C LEU A 209 -17.45 -16.18 6.00
N GLU A 210 -17.13 -15.10 5.29
CA GLU A 210 -16.04 -14.18 5.67
C GLU A 210 -16.25 -13.56 7.05
N ASP A 211 -17.48 -13.30 7.46
CA ASP A 211 -17.81 -12.70 8.76
C ASP A 211 -17.59 -13.65 9.95
N TYR A 212 -17.38 -14.94 9.71
CA TYR A 212 -17.12 -15.95 10.76
C TYR A 212 -15.64 -16.19 11.03
N PHE A 213 -14.75 -15.57 10.26
CA PHE A 213 -13.31 -15.73 10.32
C PHE A 213 -12.58 -14.40 10.44
#